data_09f6166a1660da41c98566f04cabbb88
#
_entry.id   09f6166a1660da41c98566f04cabbb88
#
_cell.length_a   1.000
_cell.length_b   1.000
_cell.length_c   1.000
_cell.angle_alpha   90.00
_cell.angle_beta   90.00
_cell.angle_gamma   90.00
#
_symmetry.space_group_name_H-M   'P 1'
#
loop_
_entity.id
_entity.type
_entity.pdbx_description
1 polymer ?
#
loop_
_entity_poly.entity_id
_entity_poly.type
_entity_poly.pdbx_seq_one_letter_code
_entity_poly.pdbx_strand_id
1 'polypeptide(L)'
;MVKAGYKYVQVDKPLFARQVADAKSFGFEMLERCFHRVPKEVCKIVHICCSYPNFLDEEDYKKADPDSYHQLARGMDQLNFDQISIEDAHCANNLILLELFEKKTIIFATIAIARSRLESMGEVTGQIKVAP
;
A
#
# COMPACT_ATOMS: atom_id res chain seq x y z
N MET A 1 2.24 16.06 15.24
CA MET A 1 2.01 14.62 15.57
C MET A 1 3.11 14.08 16.47
N VAL A 2 4.39 14.06 16.09
CA VAL A 2 5.47 13.45 16.91
C VAL A 2 5.58 14.08 18.32
N LYS A 3 5.50 15.39 18.45
CA LYS A 3 5.48 16.07 19.77
C LYS A 3 4.29 15.68 20.66
N ALA A 4 3.24 15.09 20.10
CA ALA A 4 2.09 14.57 20.83
C ALA A 4 2.23 13.09 21.22
N GLY A 5 3.41 12.48 21.02
CA GLY A 5 3.72 11.12 21.44
C GLY A 5 3.31 10.02 20.45
N TYR A 6 2.96 10.33 19.21
CA TYR A 6 2.67 9.31 18.19
C TYR A 6 3.94 8.55 17.81
N LYS A 7 3.85 7.21 17.84
CA LYS A 7 4.93 6.29 17.47
C LYS A 7 4.87 5.84 16.01
N TYR A 8 3.75 6.05 15.35
CA TYR A 8 3.49 5.67 13.96
C TYR A 8 2.91 6.87 13.22
N VAL A 9 3.39 7.11 12.02
CA VAL A 9 2.89 8.15 11.12
C VAL A 9 2.68 7.54 9.75
N GLN A 10 1.47 7.63 9.21
CA GLN A 10 1.13 7.12 7.89
C GLN A 10 0.87 8.27 6.90
N VAL A 11 1.31 8.07 5.67
CA VAL A 11 1.02 8.94 4.53
C VAL A 11 0.35 8.11 3.44
N ASP A 12 -0.85 8.51 3.04
CA ASP A 12 -1.61 7.83 2.00
C ASP A 12 -1.26 8.41 0.62
N LYS A 13 -1.08 7.53 -0.35
CA LYS A 13 -0.74 7.85 -1.75
C LYS A 13 -1.76 7.25 -2.72
N PRO A 14 -3.01 7.76 -2.73
CA PRO A 14 -4.11 7.18 -3.51
C PRO A 14 -3.90 7.27 -5.03
N LEU A 15 -3.04 8.16 -5.49
CA LEU A 15 -2.78 8.36 -6.92
C LEU A 15 -1.56 7.61 -7.46
N PHE A 16 -0.68 7.08 -6.61
CA PHE A 16 0.56 6.45 -7.09
C PHE A 16 0.30 5.28 -8.04
N ALA A 17 -0.62 4.39 -7.68
CA ALA A 17 -0.96 3.25 -8.52
C ALA A 17 -1.71 3.65 -9.81
N ARG A 18 -2.35 4.82 -9.83
CA ARG A 18 -3.09 5.32 -11.01
C ARG A 18 -2.27 6.24 -11.92
N GLN A 19 -1.17 6.77 -11.40
CA GLN A 19 -0.30 7.75 -12.07
C GLN A 19 1.18 7.36 -11.85
N VAL A 20 1.55 6.16 -12.30
CA VAL A 20 2.87 5.57 -12.07
C VAL A 20 4.01 6.45 -12.60
N ALA A 21 3.83 7.08 -13.76
CA ALA A 21 4.84 7.97 -14.35
C ALA A 21 5.11 9.18 -13.45
N ASP A 22 4.06 9.82 -12.94
CA ASP A 22 4.18 10.99 -12.06
C ASP A 22 4.74 10.57 -10.69
N ALA A 23 4.31 9.40 -10.17
CA ALA A 23 4.86 8.85 -8.95
C ALA A 23 6.39 8.67 -9.03
N LYS A 24 6.90 8.15 -10.16
CA LYS A 24 8.33 7.97 -10.40
C LYS A 24 9.07 9.28 -10.68
N SER A 25 8.45 10.23 -11.38
CA SER A 25 9.13 11.46 -11.81
C SER A 25 9.35 12.44 -10.66
N PHE A 26 8.34 12.65 -9.79
CA PHE A 26 8.41 13.58 -8.66
C PHE A 26 7.76 13.06 -7.37
N GLY A 27 6.84 12.10 -7.48
CA GLY A 27 6.05 11.62 -6.33
C GLY A 27 6.92 11.00 -5.24
N PHE A 28 7.94 10.25 -5.60
CA PHE A 28 8.89 9.63 -4.66
C PHE A 28 9.65 10.69 -3.85
N GLU A 29 10.16 11.72 -4.51
CA GLU A 29 10.82 12.83 -3.82
C GLU A 29 9.86 13.54 -2.86
N MET A 30 8.63 13.81 -3.29
CA MET A 30 7.63 14.46 -2.44
C MET A 30 7.26 13.59 -1.24
N LEU A 31 7.21 12.26 -1.40
CA LEU A 31 6.96 11.34 -0.30
C LEU A 31 8.10 11.39 0.73
N GLU A 32 9.35 11.38 0.31
CA GLU A 32 10.49 11.51 1.23
C GLU A 32 10.47 12.83 2.00
N ARG A 33 10.08 13.92 1.35
CA ARG A 33 9.91 15.24 2.00
C ARG A 33 8.84 15.23 3.07
N CYS A 34 7.77 14.42 2.94
CA CYS A 34 6.76 14.25 3.99
C CYS A 34 7.37 13.72 5.30
N PHE A 35 8.43 12.90 5.21
CA PHE A 35 9.09 12.28 6.36
C PHE A 35 10.39 12.98 6.79
N HIS A 36 10.78 14.06 6.15
CA HIS A 36 12.09 14.73 6.33
C HIS A 36 12.43 15.05 7.80
N ARG A 37 11.45 15.38 8.64
CA ARG A 37 11.65 15.74 10.06
C ARG A 37 11.05 14.71 11.03
N VAL A 38 10.69 13.55 10.55
CA VAL A 38 10.17 12.48 11.40
C VAL A 38 11.37 11.82 12.08
N PRO A 39 11.43 11.76 13.43
CA PRO A 39 12.50 11.11 14.17
C PRO A 39 12.61 9.62 13.82
N LYS A 40 13.82 9.06 13.99
CA LYS A 40 14.10 7.66 13.65
C LYS A 40 13.32 6.64 14.49
N GLU A 41 12.96 7.02 15.70
CA GLU A 41 12.16 6.20 16.63
C GLU A 41 10.66 6.16 16.28
N VAL A 42 10.22 6.93 15.31
CA VAL A 42 8.83 6.95 14.82
C VAL A 42 8.74 6.14 13.54
N CYS A 43 7.93 5.09 13.56
CA CYS A 43 7.68 4.25 12.40
C CYS A 43 6.93 5.02 11.31
N LYS A 44 7.50 5.07 10.12
CA LYS A 44 6.95 5.75 8.94
C LYS A 44 6.27 4.75 8.05
N ILE A 45 4.99 4.93 7.81
CA ILE A 45 4.16 4.02 7.02
C ILE A 45 3.68 4.74 5.76
N VAL A 46 3.71 4.06 4.64
CA VAL A 46 3.10 4.52 3.39
C VAL A 46 1.97 3.58 3.00
N HIS A 47 0.80 4.13 2.71
CA HIS A 47 -0.30 3.35 2.14
C HIS A 47 -0.46 3.69 0.65
N ILE A 48 -0.53 2.65 -0.19
CA ILE A 48 -0.86 2.76 -1.61
C ILE A 48 -2.19 2.08 -1.86
N CYS A 49 -3.16 2.87 -2.31
CA CYS A 49 -4.49 2.41 -2.65
C CYS A 49 -4.62 2.16 -4.15
N CYS A 50 -5.34 1.13 -4.55
CA CYS A 50 -5.65 0.84 -5.95
C CYS A 50 -6.87 1.61 -6.50
N SER A 51 -7.58 2.30 -5.69
CA SER A 51 -8.86 3.00 -5.84
C SER A 51 -9.95 2.34 -4.99
N TYR A 52 -10.96 3.12 -4.66
CA TYR A 52 -12.14 2.64 -3.91
C TYR A 52 -13.42 2.92 -4.67
N PRO A 53 -14.46 2.07 -4.51
CA PRO A 53 -15.79 2.35 -5.00
C PRO A 53 -16.42 3.54 -4.26
N ASN A 54 -17.46 4.15 -4.86
CA ASN A 54 -18.21 5.25 -4.24
C ASN A 54 -19.22 4.75 -3.18
N PHE A 55 -19.66 3.50 -3.33
CA PHE A 55 -20.59 2.85 -2.38
C PHE A 55 -20.23 1.38 -2.22
N LEU A 56 -20.75 0.80 -1.15
CA LEU A 56 -20.58 -0.60 -0.82
C LEU A 56 -21.06 -1.49 -1.98
N ASP A 57 -20.30 -2.53 -2.29
CA ASP A 57 -20.59 -3.50 -3.37
C ASP A 57 -20.62 -2.92 -4.80
N GLU A 58 -20.15 -1.71 -5.03
CA GLU A 58 -19.95 -1.21 -6.39
C GLU A 58 -18.80 -1.97 -7.05
N GLU A 59 -19.05 -2.59 -8.19
CA GLU A 59 -18.05 -3.34 -8.97
C GLU A 59 -17.48 -2.55 -10.14
N ASP A 60 -18.28 -1.64 -10.70
CA ASP A 60 -17.93 -0.83 -11.89
C ASP A 60 -17.28 0.49 -11.48
N TYR A 61 -16.08 0.43 -10.90
CA TYR A 61 -15.26 1.60 -10.63
C TYR A 61 -13.86 1.46 -11.21
N LYS A 62 -13.25 2.59 -11.54
CA LYS A 62 -11.92 2.60 -12.17
C LYS A 62 -10.83 2.21 -11.16
N LYS A 63 -10.36 0.99 -11.24
CA LYS A 63 -9.18 0.51 -10.51
C LYS A 63 -7.88 0.97 -11.16
N ALA A 64 -6.79 0.95 -10.40
CA ALA A 64 -5.45 1.07 -10.95
C ALA A 64 -5.12 -0.15 -11.84
N ASP A 65 -4.16 0.01 -12.73
CA ASP A 65 -3.61 -1.10 -13.50
C ASP A 65 -3.02 -2.13 -12.51
N PRO A 66 -3.35 -3.43 -12.65
CA PRO A 66 -2.82 -4.47 -11.76
C PRO A 66 -1.28 -4.52 -11.68
N ASP A 67 -0.58 -4.11 -12.76
CA ASP A 67 0.88 -4.07 -12.80
C ASP A 67 1.48 -2.84 -12.11
N SER A 68 0.68 -1.86 -11.72
CA SER A 68 1.16 -0.61 -11.12
C SER A 68 2.00 -0.81 -9.87
N TYR A 69 1.61 -1.73 -9.00
CA TYR A 69 2.37 -2.03 -7.79
C TYR A 69 3.74 -2.61 -8.10
N HIS A 70 3.83 -3.54 -9.06
CA HIS A 70 5.11 -4.12 -9.51
C HIS A 70 6.04 -3.04 -10.08
N GLN A 71 5.49 -2.12 -10.86
CA GLN A 71 6.25 -1.01 -11.42
C GLN A 71 6.78 -0.03 -10.38
N LEU A 72 6.09 0.13 -9.25
CA LEU A 72 6.47 1.04 -8.16
C LEU A 72 7.37 0.39 -7.12
N ALA A 73 7.25 -0.93 -6.90
CA ALA A 73 7.80 -1.66 -5.77
C ALA A 73 9.30 -1.39 -5.53
N ARG A 74 10.14 -1.62 -6.54
CA ARG A 74 11.60 -1.44 -6.41
C ARG A 74 11.99 0.00 -6.08
N GLY A 75 11.30 0.98 -6.66
CA GLY A 75 11.54 2.39 -6.35
C GLY A 75 11.11 2.74 -4.92
N MET A 76 9.94 2.27 -4.52
CA MET A 76 9.42 2.45 -3.16
C MET A 76 10.32 1.80 -2.11
N ASP A 77 10.89 0.62 -2.40
CA ASP A 77 11.78 -0.08 -1.48
C ASP A 77 13.04 0.71 -1.13
N GLN A 78 13.49 1.62 -1.99
CA GLN A 78 14.67 2.46 -1.75
C GLN A 78 14.40 3.72 -0.93
N LEU A 79 13.12 4.15 -0.79
CA LEU A 79 12.78 5.39 -0.09
C LEU A 79 12.93 5.27 1.43
N ASN A 80 13.02 6.41 2.12
CA ASN A 80 13.23 6.46 3.57
C ASN A 80 11.93 6.39 4.36
N PHE A 81 11.29 5.23 4.36
CA PHE A 81 10.20 4.86 5.26
C PHE A 81 10.35 3.40 5.70
N ASP A 82 9.54 2.93 6.66
CA ASP A 82 9.76 1.64 7.31
C ASP A 82 8.78 0.56 6.84
N GLN A 83 7.51 0.92 6.64
CA GLN A 83 6.45 -0.03 6.30
C GLN A 83 5.63 0.46 5.11
N ILE A 84 5.18 -0.47 4.26
CA ILE A 84 4.27 -0.19 3.15
C ILE A 84 2.98 -1.00 3.30
N SER A 85 1.84 -0.30 3.26
CA SER A 85 0.52 -0.93 3.22
C SER A 85 0.03 -0.99 1.79
N ILE A 86 -0.26 -2.19 1.32
CA ILE A 86 -0.70 -2.50 -0.05
C ILE A 86 -2.09 -3.10 0.00
N GLU A 87 -3.00 -2.55 -0.77
CA GLU A 87 -4.33 -3.11 -0.96
C GLU A 87 -4.27 -4.34 -1.86
N ASP A 88 -4.80 -5.47 -1.40
CA ASP A 88 -4.85 -6.71 -2.17
C ASP A 88 -6.27 -7.24 -2.41
N ALA A 89 -7.12 -7.21 -1.40
CA ALA A 89 -8.43 -7.83 -1.45
C ALA A 89 -9.33 -7.34 -2.60
N HIS A 90 -9.12 -6.11 -3.07
CA HIS A 90 -9.81 -5.55 -4.23
C HIS A 90 -9.00 -5.65 -5.54
N CYS A 91 -7.69 -5.96 -5.47
CA CYS A 91 -6.77 -5.94 -6.60
C CYS A 91 -6.35 -7.34 -7.04
N ALA A 92 -6.30 -8.31 -6.12
CA ALA A 92 -5.80 -9.67 -6.37
C ALA A 92 -4.40 -9.66 -7.01
N ASN A 93 -3.44 -9.02 -6.35
CA ASN A 93 -2.07 -8.87 -6.84
C ASN A 93 -1.37 -10.23 -6.97
N ASN A 94 -0.47 -10.34 -7.92
CA ASN A 94 0.47 -11.46 -7.96
C ASN A 94 1.43 -11.35 -6.75
N LEU A 95 1.53 -12.42 -5.94
CA LEU A 95 2.34 -12.45 -4.72
C LEU A 95 3.85 -12.28 -4.96
N ILE A 96 4.34 -12.44 -6.18
CA ILE A 96 5.70 -12.05 -6.58
C ILE A 96 5.99 -10.58 -6.22
N LEU A 97 4.95 -9.74 -6.14
CA LEU A 97 5.05 -8.36 -5.66
C LEU A 97 5.77 -8.28 -4.30
N LEU A 98 5.51 -9.21 -3.39
CA LEU A 98 6.08 -9.20 -2.04
C LEU A 98 7.59 -9.42 -2.06
N GLU A 99 8.11 -10.19 -3.02
CA GLU A 99 9.54 -10.45 -3.21
C GLU A 99 10.31 -9.24 -3.75
N LEU A 100 9.62 -8.20 -4.22
CA LEU A 100 10.25 -6.98 -4.72
C LEU A 100 10.63 -5.99 -3.61
N PHE A 101 10.22 -6.28 -2.37
CA PHE A 101 10.55 -5.47 -1.19
C PHE A 101 11.55 -6.24 -0.31
N GLU A 102 12.75 -5.71 -0.21
CA GLU A 102 13.84 -6.29 0.60
C GLU A 102 14.05 -5.51 1.91
N LYS A 103 13.69 -4.22 1.91
CA LYS A 103 14.00 -3.27 2.99
C LYS A 103 12.77 -2.86 3.80
N LYS A 104 11.57 -3.16 3.32
CA LYS A 104 10.32 -2.71 3.92
C LYS A 104 9.54 -3.84 4.56
N THR A 105 8.90 -3.56 5.68
CA THR A 105 7.83 -4.44 6.18
C THR A 105 6.56 -4.19 5.38
N ILE A 106 5.97 -5.24 4.83
CA ILE A 106 4.73 -5.13 4.06
C ILE A 106 3.53 -5.39 4.97
N ILE A 107 2.56 -4.49 4.91
CA ILE A 107 1.22 -4.67 5.48
C ILE A 107 0.30 -5.00 4.32
N PHE A 108 -0.08 -6.26 4.18
CA PHE A 108 -0.83 -6.78 3.05
C PHE A 108 -2.31 -6.89 3.41
N ALA A 109 -3.16 -6.07 2.79
CA ALA A 109 -4.58 -5.97 3.12
C ALA A 109 -5.40 -7.04 2.40
N THR A 110 -5.75 -8.10 3.12
CA THR A 110 -6.43 -9.30 2.61
C THR A 110 -7.95 -9.29 2.77
N ILE A 111 -8.52 -8.26 3.40
CA ILE A 111 -9.96 -8.13 3.65
C ILE A 111 -10.55 -6.99 2.82
N ALA A 112 -11.60 -7.29 2.06
CA ALA A 112 -12.24 -6.35 1.15
C ALA A 112 -13.26 -5.47 1.88
N ILE A 113 -12.83 -4.35 2.46
CA ILE A 113 -13.65 -3.46 3.30
C ILE A 113 -14.79 -2.75 2.55
N ALA A 114 -14.76 -2.71 1.21
CA ALA A 114 -15.81 -2.10 0.40
C ALA A 114 -16.81 -3.14 -0.15
N ARG A 115 -16.86 -4.32 0.43
CA ARG A 115 -17.83 -5.38 0.12
C ARG A 115 -18.64 -5.74 1.35
N SER A 116 -19.94 -5.97 1.17
CA SER A 116 -20.83 -6.47 2.25
C SER A 116 -20.63 -7.96 2.51
N ARG A 117 -20.08 -8.71 1.55
CA ARG A 117 -19.71 -10.11 1.72
C ARG A 117 -18.59 -10.26 2.77
N LEU A 118 -18.79 -11.16 3.71
CA LEU A 118 -17.75 -11.56 4.64
C LEU A 118 -16.89 -12.67 4.02
N GLU A 119 -15.58 -12.49 4.04
CA GLU A 119 -14.65 -13.54 3.68
C GLU A 119 -14.68 -14.66 4.72
N SER A 120 -14.63 -15.91 4.24
CA SER A 120 -14.51 -17.06 5.13
C SER A 120 -13.10 -17.14 5.74
N MET A 121 -13.00 -17.79 6.91
CA MET A 121 -11.68 -18.07 7.52
C MET A 121 -10.75 -18.83 6.57
N GLY A 122 -11.31 -19.71 5.72
CA GLY A 122 -10.55 -20.47 4.73
C GLY A 122 -9.91 -19.58 3.66
N GLU A 123 -10.66 -18.60 3.16
CA GLU A 123 -10.16 -17.63 2.16
C GLU A 123 -9.00 -16.80 2.74
N VAL A 124 -9.20 -16.18 3.90
CA VAL A 124 -8.17 -15.36 4.57
C VAL A 124 -6.94 -16.19 4.93
N THR A 125 -7.14 -17.39 5.50
CA THR A 125 -6.03 -18.30 5.83
C THR A 125 -5.28 -18.76 4.58
N GLY A 126 -5.99 -19.00 3.48
CA GLY A 126 -5.40 -19.34 2.19
C GLY A 126 -4.45 -18.27 1.70
N GLN A 127 -4.87 -17.01 1.72
CA GLN A 127 -4.03 -15.87 1.31
C GLN A 127 -2.78 -15.72 2.21
N ILE A 128 -2.93 -15.88 3.53
CA ILE A 128 -1.79 -15.78 4.47
C ILE A 128 -0.77 -16.90 4.23
N LYS A 129 -1.23 -18.14 3.94
CA LYS A 129 -0.34 -19.30 3.76
C LYS A 129 0.45 -19.29 2.45
N VAL A 130 -0.03 -18.61 1.42
CA VAL A 130 0.66 -18.53 0.12
C VAL A 130 1.53 -17.29 0.00
N ALA A 131 1.45 -16.36 0.95
CA ALA A 131 2.40 -15.26 1.05
C ALA A 131 3.78 -15.80 1.43
N PRO A 132 4.87 -15.32 0.76
CA PRO A 132 6.23 -15.76 1.02
C PRO A 132 6.74 -15.39 2.40
#